data_6c51873917bb5a75cbfde9144ed764f1
#
_entry.id   6c51873917bb5a75cbfde9144ed764f1
#
_cell.length_a   1.000
_cell.length_b   1.000
_cell.length_c   1.000
_cell.angle_alpha   90.00
_cell.angle_beta   90.00
_cell.angle_gamma   90.00
#
_symmetry.space_group_name_H-M   'P 1'
#
loop_
_entity.id
_entity.type
_entity.pdbx_description
1 polymer ?
#
loop_
_entity_poly.entity_id
_entity_poly.type
_entity_poly.pdbx_seq_one_letter_code
_entity_poly.pdbx_strand_id
1 'polypeptide(L)'
;MSYNAPSPVTRELHPEHGALWNSPLEGRRPPAGTVLADPDRQNRGMWGPKYFYADDRRRCLDCHADFVFSATEQRFWYEALGFSFDSRPIRCAPCRRTRRRPNVLNARLAEAAEAARRSPEDADVLLDWAAAIIALHEEIGAGSIETAIANARKALRLSPSSHTAWYWQGRAHELADRADSAADAYGHFVVATRPSRRRAMRQLRGDAELRLTLLKASTTTDAVNRDASEEPA
;
A
#
# COMPACT_ATOMS: atom_id res chain seq x y z
N MET A 1 -8.14 -30.74 -5.44
CA MET A 1 -8.58 -29.36 -5.64
C MET A 1 -10.10 -29.37 -5.65
N SER A 2 -10.72 -29.07 -4.52
CA SER A 2 -12.19 -29.08 -4.40
C SER A 2 -12.73 -27.78 -4.97
N TYR A 3 -13.36 -27.86 -6.14
CA TYR A 3 -14.19 -26.79 -6.67
C TYR A 3 -15.36 -26.62 -5.68
N ASN A 4 -15.35 -25.54 -4.90
CA ASN A 4 -16.55 -25.10 -4.21
C ASN A 4 -17.56 -24.69 -5.26
N ALA A 5 -18.57 -25.53 -5.47
CA ALA A 5 -19.74 -25.15 -6.26
C ALA A 5 -20.30 -23.84 -5.71
N PRO A 6 -20.66 -22.88 -6.55
CA PRO A 6 -21.26 -21.64 -6.09
C PRO A 6 -22.53 -21.99 -5.29
N SER A 7 -22.60 -21.47 -4.06
CA SER A 7 -23.78 -21.61 -3.21
C SER A 7 -25.05 -21.26 -3.98
N PRO A 8 -26.15 -22.00 -3.80
CA PRO A 8 -27.43 -21.73 -4.48
C PRO A 8 -27.99 -20.31 -4.23
N VAL A 9 -27.49 -19.60 -3.25
CA VAL A 9 -27.77 -18.18 -2.92
C VAL A 9 -27.46 -17.22 -4.09
N THR A 10 -26.62 -17.59 -5.04
CA THR A 10 -26.28 -16.74 -6.20
C THR A 10 -27.39 -16.65 -7.25
N ARG A 11 -28.50 -17.35 -7.07
CA ARG A 11 -29.72 -17.20 -7.87
C ARG A 11 -30.78 -16.34 -7.20
N GLU A 12 -30.50 -15.78 -6.05
CA GLU A 12 -31.43 -14.85 -5.44
C GLU A 12 -31.62 -13.66 -6.37
N LEU A 13 -32.83 -13.62 -6.93
CA LEU A 13 -33.39 -12.45 -7.54
C LEU A 13 -33.19 -11.27 -6.61
N HIS A 14 -32.75 -10.13 -7.13
CA HIS A 14 -32.63 -8.93 -6.28
C HIS A 14 -33.99 -8.75 -5.58
N PRO A 15 -34.05 -8.64 -4.24
CA PRO A 15 -35.30 -8.70 -3.48
C PRO A 15 -36.34 -7.68 -3.95
N GLU A 16 -35.92 -6.57 -4.55
CA GLU A 16 -36.80 -5.52 -5.07
C GLU A 16 -37.02 -5.60 -6.59
N HIS A 17 -36.13 -6.24 -7.36
CA HIS A 17 -36.14 -6.15 -8.84
C HIS A 17 -36.24 -7.50 -9.57
N GLY A 18 -36.20 -8.60 -8.85
CA GLY A 18 -36.34 -9.95 -9.40
C GLY A 18 -35.32 -10.27 -10.50
N ALA A 19 -35.73 -11.05 -11.52
CA ALA A 19 -34.90 -11.41 -12.68
C ALA A 19 -34.81 -10.31 -13.75
N LEU A 20 -35.40 -9.14 -13.53
CA LEU A 20 -35.57 -8.09 -14.54
C LEU A 20 -34.25 -7.51 -15.05
N TRP A 21 -33.15 -7.63 -14.29
CA TRP A 21 -31.84 -7.13 -14.71
C TRP A 21 -31.30 -7.76 -16.01
N ASN A 22 -31.78 -8.99 -16.36
CA ASN A 22 -31.44 -9.69 -17.60
C ASN A 22 -32.46 -9.50 -18.71
N SER A 23 -33.54 -8.73 -18.48
CA SER A 23 -34.54 -8.45 -19.48
C SER A 23 -34.30 -7.08 -20.11
N PRO A 24 -34.37 -6.93 -21.45
CA PRO A 24 -34.28 -5.65 -22.11
C PRO A 24 -35.28 -4.66 -21.52
N LEU A 25 -34.86 -3.42 -21.32
CA LEU A 25 -35.75 -2.40 -20.75
C LEU A 25 -36.85 -1.95 -21.71
N GLU A 26 -36.70 -2.21 -23.04
CA GLU A 26 -37.69 -1.89 -24.08
C GLU A 26 -38.24 -0.46 -23.98
N GLY A 27 -37.33 0.51 -23.75
CA GLY A 27 -37.68 1.92 -23.56
C GLY A 27 -38.20 2.29 -22.16
N ARG A 28 -38.32 1.34 -21.26
CA ARG A 28 -38.62 1.61 -19.83
C ARG A 28 -37.43 2.18 -19.10
N ARG A 29 -37.66 3.01 -18.10
CA ARG A 29 -36.59 3.49 -17.20
C ARG A 29 -36.12 2.34 -16.28
N PRO A 30 -34.79 2.27 -15.98
CA PRO A 30 -34.32 1.33 -15.00
C PRO A 30 -34.95 1.62 -13.62
N PRO A 31 -35.11 0.60 -12.74
CA PRO A 31 -35.69 0.79 -11.42
C PRO A 31 -34.93 1.87 -10.60
N ALA A 32 -35.64 2.52 -9.70
CA ALA A 32 -35.05 3.54 -8.83
C ALA A 32 -33.88 2.95 -8.01
N GLY A 33 -32.79 3.71 -7.83
CA GLY A 33 -31.61 3.25 -7.10
C GLY A 33 -30.67 2.33 -7.89
N THR A 34 -30.94 2.10 -9.19
CA THR A 34 -30.08 1.30 -10.08
C THR A 34 -29.27 2.16 -11.03
N VAL A 35 -28.23 1.60 -11.63
CA VAL A 35 -27.38 2.24 -12.65
C VAL A 35 -27.59 1.52 -13.98
N LEU A 36 -27.90 2.28 -15.03
CA LEU A 36 -28.04 1.75 -16.38
C LEU A 36 -26.74 1.08 -16.83
N ALA A 37 -26.85 -0.10 -17.40
CA ALA A 37 -25.75 -0.88 -17.95
C ALA A 37 -25.63 -0.71 -19.47
N ASP A 38 -24.42 -0.92 -19.97
CA ASP A 38 -24.13 -1.03 -21.39
C ASP A 38 -23.81 -2.51 -21.75
N PRO A 39 -24.79 -3.25 -22.33
CA PRO A 39 -24.62 -4.66 -22.65
C PRO A 39 -23.46 -4.97 -23.61
N ASP A 40 -23.08 -4.01 -24.45
CA ASP A 40 -22.05 -4.22 -25.48
C ASP A 40 -20.64 -4.13 -24.92
N ARG A 41 -20.49 -3.53 -23.73
CA ARG A 41 -19.23 -3.41 -23.02
C ARG A 41 -18.96 -4.52 -22.00
N GLN A 42 -19.90 -5.45 -21.85
CA GLN A 42 -19.83 -6.49 -20.82
C GLN A 42 -19.14 -7.76 -21.30
N ASN A 43 -18.24 -8.31 -20.48
CA ASN A 43 -17.73 -9.67 -20.63
C ASN A 43 -18.71 -10.65 -19.96
N ARG A 44 -19.68 -11.16 -20.74
CA ARG A 44 -20.82 -11.93 -20.23
C ARG A 44 -20.46 -13.38 -19.86
N GLY A 45 -19.40 -13.95 -20.46
CA GLY A 45 -19.12 -15.38 -20.34
C GLY A 45 -20.31 -16.21 -20.79
N MET A 46 -20.82 -17.09 -19.93
CA MET A 46 -22.01 -17.92 -20.16
C MET A 46 -23.34 -17.24 -19.74
N TRP A 47 -23.28 -16.01 -19.21
CA TRP A 47 -24.44 -15.31 -18.66
C TRP A 47 -25.06 -14.39 -19.71
N GLY A 48 -26.37 -14.17 -19.63
CA GLY A 48 -27.03 -13.13 -20.40
C GLY A 48 -26.56 -11.73 -20.02
N PRO A 49 -26.80 -10.70 -20.85
CA PRO A 49 -26.46 -9.34 -20.56
C PRO A 49 -27.21 -8.82 -19.34
N LYS A 50 -26.60 -7.88 -18.61
CA LYS A 50 -27.28 -7.06 -17.62
C LYS A 50 -27.67 -5.73 -18.26
N TYR A 51 -28.88 -5.28 -18.03
CA TYR A 51 -29.38 -4.00 -18.54
C TYR A 51 -29.32 -2.88 -17.49
N PHE A 52 -29.17 -3.25 -16.21
CA PHE A 52 -28.90 -2.34 -15.13
C PHE A 52 -28.16 -3.06 -14.00
N TYR A 53 -27.52 -2.31 -13.13
CA TYR A 53 -26.87 -2.78 -11.92
C TYR A 53 -27.60 -2.25 -10.70
N ALA A 54 -27.73 -3.08 -9.67
CA ALA A 54 -28.28 -2.73 -8.37
C ALA A 54 -27.24 -3.03 -7.27
N ASP A 55 -27.34 -2.33 -6.16
CA ASP A 55 -26.49 -2.57 -5.01
C ASP A 55 -26.60 -4.01 -4.50
N ASP A 56 -25.46 -4.67 -4.29
CA ASP A 56 -25.36 -6.05 -3.80
C ASP A 56 -24.70 -6.03 -2.40
N ARG A 57 -25.46 -6.42 -1.38
CA ARG A 57 -24.98 -6.52 -0.01
C ARG A 57 -24.21 -7.82 0.20
N ARG A 58 -23.02 -7.70 0.77
CA ARG A 58 -22.08 -8.81 0.93
C ARG A 58 -21.39 -8.75 2.27
N ARG A 59 -20.90 -9.89 2.72
CA ARG A 59 -20.07 -10.01 3.91
C ARG A 59 -18.61 -10.21 3.53
N CYS A 60 -17.71 -9.44 4.14
CA CYS A 60 -16.28 -9.52 3.89
C CYS A 60 -15.69 -10.84 4.43
N LEU A 61 -14.90 -11.53 3.62
CA LEU A 61 -14.26 -12.78 4.02
C LEU A 61 -13.19 -12.57 5.11
N ASP A 62 -12.54 -11.42 5.13
CA ASP A 62 -11.42 -11.16 6.05
C ASP A 62 -11.88 -10.57 7.39
N CYS A 63 -12.67 -9.48 7.37
CA CYS A 63 -13.08 -8.77 8.59
C CYS A 63 -14.52 -9.05 9.01
N HIS A 64 -15.26 -9.85 8.25
CA HIS A 64 -16.66 -10.23 8.47
C HIS A 64 -17.65 -9.05 8.53
N ALA A 65 -17.22 -7.83 8.22
CA ALA A 65 -18.12 -6.69 8.12
C ALA A 65 -18.97 -6.77 6.85
N ASP A 66 -20.21 -6.29 6.96
CA ASP A 66 -21.07 -6.13 5.80
C ASP A 66 -20.57 -4.96 4.94
N PHE A 67 -20.65 -5.11 3.63
CA PHE A 67 -20.31 -4.08 2.68
C PHE A 67 -21.22 -4.14 1.46
N VAL A 68 -21.31 -3.03 0.74
CA VAL A 68 -22.09 -2.93 -0.49
C VAL A 68 -21.15 -2.98 -1.69
N PHE A 69 -21.39 -3.89 -2.60
CA PHE A 69 -20.87 -3.85 -3.97
C PHE A 69 -21.81 -3.01 -4.79
N SER A 70 -21.56 -1.70 -4.82
CA SER A 70 -22.51 -0.74 -5.36
C SER A 70 -22.76 -0.92 -6.86
N ALA A 71 -23.91 -0.49 -7.33
CA ALA A 71 -24.29 -0.51 -8.75
C ALA A 71 -23.23 0.22 -9.61
N THR A 72 -22.69 1.34 -9.13
CA THR A 72 -21.61 2.09 -9.81
C THR A 72 -20.30 1.31 -9.85
N GLU A 73 -19.92 0.62 -8.75
CA GLU A 73 -18.72 -0.23 -8.73
C GLU A 73 -18.90 -1.43 -9.66
N GLN A 74 -20.09 -2.04 -9.72
CA GLN A 74 -20.40 -3.13 -10.65
C GLN A 74 -20.24 -2.70 -12.10
N ARG A 75 -20.77 -1.53 -12.46
CA ARG A 75 -20.59 -0.97 -13.80
C ARG A 75 -19.12 -0.80 -14.16
N PHE A 76 -18.33 -0.23 -13.27
CA PHE A 76 -16.89 -0.09 -13.47
C PHE A 76 -16.17 -1.44 -13.65
N TRP A 77 -16.52 -2.45 -12.84
CA TRP A 77 -15.91 -3.78 -12.92
C TRP A 77 -16.23 -4.48 -14.24
N TYR A 78 -17.47 -4.46 -14.66
CA TYR A 78 -17.93 -5.26 -15.80
C TYR A 78 -17.76 -4.55 -17.13
N GLU A 79 -17.87 -3.23 -17.17
CA GLU A 79 -17.82 -2.46 -18.41
C GLU A 79 -16.46 -1.76 -18.65
N ALA A 80 -15.78 -1.28 -17.60
CA ALA A 80 -14.50 -0.60 -17.73
C ALA A 80 -13.30 -1.54 -17.57
N LEU A 81 -13.35 -2.46 -16.59
CA LEU A 81 -12.29 -3.44 -16.36
C LEU A 81 -12.48 -4.74 -17.15
N GLY A 82 -13.66 -4.99 -17.74
CA GLY A 82 -13.96 -6.17 -18.53
C GLY A 82 -14.00 -7.48 -17.75
N PHE A 83 -14.22 -7.43 -16.44
CA PHE A 83 -14.36 -8.64 -15.64
C PHE A 83 -15.62 -9.44 -16.04
N SER A 84 -15.54 -10.77 -15.99
CA SER A 84 -16.70 -11.64 -16.13
C SER A 84 -17.66 -11.44 -14.96
N PHE A 85 -18.96 -11.69 -15.18
CA PHE A 85 -19.99 -11.65 -14.14
C PHE A 85 -19.79 -12.66 -13.00
N ASP A 86 -18.92 -13.66 -13.17
CA ASP A 86 -18.47 -14.57 -12.12
C ASP A 86 -17.51 -13.89 -11.14
N SER A 87 -16.83 -12.83 -11.58
CA SER A 87 -15.96 -12.02 -10.76
C SER A 87 -16.74 -11.12 -9.83
N ARG A 88 -16.69 -11.41 -8.53
CA ARG A 88 -17.36 -10.61 -7.50
C ARG A 88 -16.42 -10.32 -6.36
N PRO A 89 -16.51 -9.14 -5.73
CA PRO A 89 -15.70 -8.85 -4.55
C PRO A 89 -16.16 -9.70 -3.38
N ILE A 90 -15.25 -10.52 -2.88
CA ILE A 90 -15.45 -11.31 -1.65
C ILE A 90 -14.91 -10.59 -0.41
N ARG A 91 -14.33 -9.41 -0.58
CA ARG A 91 -13.75 -8.58 0.46
C ARG A 91 -14.16 -7.13 0.31
N CYS A 92 -14.37 -6.44 1.42
CA CYS A 92 -14.65 -5.01 1.44
C CYS A 92 -13.45 -4.20 0.88
N ALA A 93 -13.71 -2.95 0.48
CA ALA A 93 -12.69 -2.10 -0.12
C ALA A 93 -11.44 -1.87 0.78
N PRO A 94 -11.57 -1.67 2.11
CA PRO A 94 -10.40 -1.61 3.01
C PRO A 94 -9.54 -2.88 2.95
N CYS A 95 -10.13 -4.08 3.12
CA CYS A 95 -9.39 -5.34 3.08
C CYS A 95 -8.74 -5.61 1.72
N ARG A 96 -9.39 -5.23 0.61
CA ARG A 96 -8.79 -5.30 -0.74
C ARG A 96 -7.56 -4.39 -0.84
N ARG A 97 -7.60 -3.18 -0.28
CA ARG A 97 -6.45 -2.26 -0.28
C ARG A 97 -5.30 -2.82 0.54
N THR A 98 -5.57 -3.31 1.75
CA THR A 98 -4.56 -3.93 2.61
C THR A 98 -3.86 -5.11 1.92
N ARG A 99 -4.60 -5.96 1.22
CA ARG A 99 -4.00 -7.09 0.48
C ARG A 99 -3.22 -6.69 -0.77
N ARG A 100 -3.57 -5.58 -1.42
CA ARG A 100 -2.84 -5.09 -2.61
C ARG A 100 -1.53 -4.40 -2.26
N ARG A 101 -1.46 -3.79 -1.10
CA ARG A 101 -0.30 -2.96 -0.70
C ARG A 101 1.02 -3.74 -0.68
N PRO A 102 1.12 -4.92 -0.06
CA PRO A 102 2.33 -5.73 -0.12
C PRO A 102 2.75 -6.11 -1.54
N ASN A 103 1.81 -6.46 -2.41
CA ASN A 103 2.12 -6.83 -3.80
C ASN A 103 2.71 -5.65 -4.59
N VAL A 104 2.17 -4.44 -4.40
CA VAL A 104 2.70 -3.21 -5.02
C VAL A 104 4.10 -2.90 -4.50
N LEU A 105 4.34 -3.06 -3.20
CA LEU A 105 5.66 -2.83 -2.60
C LEU A 105 6.69 -3.87 -3.06
N ASN A 106 6.31 -5.14 -3.17
CA ASN A 106 7.17 -6.19 -3.70
C ASN A 106 7.54 -5.94 -5.17
N ALA A 107 6.57 -5.52 -6.00
CA ALA A 107 6.83 -5.16 -7.39
C ALA A 107 7.80 -3.99 -7.49
N ARG A 108 7.60 -2.93 -6.69
CA ARG A 108 8.50 -1.78 -6.62
C ARG A 108 9.91 -2.18 -6.16
N LEU A 109 10.02 -3.06 -5.17
CA LEU A 109 11.31 -3.56 -4.71
C LEU A 109 12.04 -4.33 -5.82
N ALA A 110 11.35 -5.20 -6.55
CA ALA A 110 11.93 -5.96 -7.65
C ALA A 110 12.43 -5.02 -8.77
N GLU A 111 11.65 -4.01 -9.10
CA GLU A 111 11.97 -2.99 -10.13
C GLU A 111 13.20 -2.15 -9.74
N ALA A 112 13.25 -1.67 -8.50
CA ALA A 112 14.37 -0.92 -7.97
C ALA A 112 15.66 -1.77 -7.89
N ALA A 113 15.56 -3.03 -7.47
CA ALA A 113 16.68 -3.96 -7.44
C ALA A 113 17.22 -4.26 -8.85
N GLU A 114 16.34 -4.39 -9.84
CA GLU A 114 16.75 -4.59 -11.25
C GLU A 114 17.43 -3.34 -11.81
N ALA A 115 16.91 -2.14 -11.50
CA ALA A 115 17.54 -0.88 -11.89
C ALA A 115 18.96 -0.77 -11.29
N ALA A 116 19.14 -1.12 -10.01
CA ALA A 116 20.43 -1.10 -9.34
C ALA A 116 21.42 -2.13 -9.92
N ARG A 117 20.96 -3.27 -10.40
CA ARG A 117 21.83 -4.22 -11.14
C ARG A 117 22.33 -3.65 -12.46
N ARG A 118 21.47 -2.89 -13.15
CA ARG A 118 21.84 -2.25 -14.45
C ARG A 118 22.73 -1.02 -14.26
N SER A 119 22.56 -0.29 -13.17
CA SER A 119 23.27 0.96 -12.89
C SER A 119 23.84 0.97 -11.47
N PRO A 120 24.83 0.10 -11.15
CA PRO A 120 25.29 -0.09 -9.77
C PRO A 120 26.10 1.09 -9.21
N GLU A 121 26.52 2.04 -10.05
CA GLU A 121 27.27 3.24 -9.68
C GLU A 121 26.40 4.52 -9.75
N ASP A 122 25.08 4.37 -9.84
CA ASP A 122 24.15 5.49 -9.79
C ASP A 122 23.62 5.66 -8.37
N ALA A 123 23.92 6.79 -7.74
CA ALA A 123 23.54 7.06 -6.35
C ALA A 123 22.03 7.16 -6.17
N ASP A 124 21.30 7.73 -7.11
CA ASP A 124 19.85 7.91 -7.00
C ASP A 124 19.13 6.54 -7.12
N VAL A 125 19.59 5.67 -8.01
CA VAL A 125 19.08 4.31 -8.18
C VAL A 125 19.30 3.47 -6.93
N LEU A 126 20.47 3.59 -6.30
CA LEU A 126 20.76 2.90 -5.03
C LEU A 126 19.87 3.40 -3.89
N LEU A 127 19.58 4.70 -3.85
CA LEU A 127 18.67 5.28 -2.86
C LEU A 127 17.21 4.85 -3.09
N ASP A 128 16.77 4.77 -4.33
CA ASP A 128 15.45 4.24 -4.66
C ASP A 128 15.29 2.79 -4.22
N TRP A 129 16.34 1.98 -4.37
CA TRP A 129 16.33 0.60 -3.87
C TRP A 129 16.30 0.56 -2.34
N ALA A 130 17.11 1.36 -1.65
CA ALA A 130 17.06 1.47 -0.19
C ALA A 130 15.67 1.89 0.31
N ALA A 131 15.06 2.90 -0.32
CA ALA A 131 13.72 3.37 0.01
C ALA A 131 12.63 2.29 -0.22
N ALA A 132 12.75 1.50 -1.28
CA ALA A 132 11.83 0.40 -1.57
C ALA A 132 11.92 -0.73 -0.53
N ILE A 133 13.14 -1.08 -0.07
CA ILE A 133 13.36 -2.05 1.02
C ILE A 133 12.72 -1.54 2.31
N ILE A 134 12.99 -0.28 2.69
CA ILE A 134 12.46 0.34 3.90
C ILE A 134 10.93 0.32 3.89
N ALA A 135 10.32 0.76 2.78
CA ALA A 135 8.85 0.78 2.66
C ALA A 135 8.21 -0.61 2.79
N LEU A 136 8.84 -1.65 2.27
CA LEU A 136 8.36 -3.03 2.40
C LEU A 136 8.53 -3.52 3.84
N HIS A 137 9.66 -3.20 4.48
CA HIS A 137 9.93 -3.60 5.86
C HIS A 137 8.95 -2.97 6.84
N GLU A 138 8.64 -1.69 6.68
CA GLU A 138 7.65 -0.97 7.49
C GLU A 138 6.24 -1.55 7.39
N GLU A 139 5.87 -2.06 6.22
CA GLU A 139 4.53 -2.58 5.99
C GLU A 139 4.33 -4.01 6.45
N ILE A 140 5.32 -4.88 6.23
CA ILE A 140 5.19 -6.34 6.47
C ILE A 140 6.41 -6.99 7.13
N GLY A 141 7.40 -6.23 7.59
CA GLY A 141 8.62 -6.77 8.21
C GLY A 141 9.55 -7.51 7.24
N ALA A 142 9.35 -7.37 5.92
CA ALA A 142 10.15 -8.06 4.91
C ALA A 142 11.17 -7.13 4.24
N GLY A 143 12.24 -7.72 3.72
CA GLY A 143 13.34 -6.98 3.09
C GLY A 143 14.56 -6.88 4.00
N SER A 144 15.74 -6.88 3.39
CA SER A 144 17.02 -6.82 4.12
C SER A 144 17.39 -5.37 4.46
N ILE A 145 17.22 -4.97 5.70
CA ILE A 145 17.59 -3.63 6.18
C ILE A 145 19.09 -3.40 6.05
N GLU A 146 19.93 -4.43 6.23
CA GLU A 146 21.37 -4.31 5.98
C GLU A 146 21.69 -3.93 4.53
N THR A 147 20.91 -4.45 3.57
CA THR A 147 21.05 -4.05 2.17
C THR A 147 20.65 -2.58 1.97
N ALA A 148 19.63 -2.09 2.65
CA ALA A 148 19.25 -0.68 2.59
C ALA A 148 20.35 0.23 3.15
N ILE A 149 20.96 -0.14 4.29
CA ILE A 149 22.10 0.56 4.90
C ILE A 149 23.29 0.58 3.92
N ALA A 150 23.63 -0.56 3.34
CA ALA A 150 24.76 -0.68 2.40
C ALA A 150 24.55 0.20 1.15
N ASN A 151 23.35 0.21 0.60
CA ASN A 151 22.99 1.03 -0.57
C ASN A 151 23.05 2.53 -0.24
N ALA A 152 22.49 2.96 0.89
CA ALA A 152 22.56 4.37 1.31
C ALA A 152 24.00 4.83 1.53
N ARG A 153 24.85 3.99 2.16
CA ARG A 153 26.28 4.26 2.33
C ARG A 153 27.01 4.32 0.98
N LYS A 154 26.72 3.42 0.06
CA LYS A 154 27.31 3.45 -1.28
C LYS A 154 26.90 4.71 -2.04
N ALA A 155 25.64 5.10 -1.98
CA ALA A 155 25.15 6.33 -2.58
C ALA A 155 25.84 7.58 -2.05
N LEU A 156 26.12 7.65 -0.73
CA LEU A 156 26.90 8.75 -0.14
C LEU A 156 28.34 8.79 -0.65
N ARG A 157 28.98 7.64 -0.88
CA ARG A 157 30.34 7.61 -1.46
C ARG A 157 30.35 8.08 -2.91
N LEU A 158 29.34 7.74 -3.69
CA LEU A 158 29.19 8.12 -5.09
C LEU A 158 28.79 9.58 -5.26
N SER A 159 27.93 10.08 -4.38
CA SER A 159 27.42 11.45 -4.40
C SER A 159 27.37 12.03 -2.97
N PRO A 160 28.49 12.58 -2.46
CA PRO A 160 28.54 13.19 -1.13
C PRO A 160 27.59 14.38 -0.93
N SER A 161 27.12 14.98 -2.02
CA SER A 161 26.13 16.06 -2.01
C SER A 161 24.68 15.58 -1.97
N SER A 162 24.44 14.27 -2.10
CA SER A 162 23.10 13.67 -1.97
C SER A 162 22.64 13.62 -0.52
N HIS A 163 22.08 14.75 -0.05
CA HIS A 163 21.63 14.83 1.34
C HIS A 163 20.55 13.81 1.69
N THR A 164 19.70 13.41 0.74
CA THR A 164 18.66 12.40 0.95
C THR A 164 19.20 11.02 1.34
N ALA A 165 20.45 10.73 0.99
CA ALA A 165 21.12 9.49 1.40
C ALA A 165 21.29 9.39 2.92
N TRP A 166 21.56 10.51 3.60
CA TRP A 166 21.59 10.57 5.06
C TRP A 166 20.24 10.27 5.68
N TYR A 167 19.15 10.77 5.09
CA TYR A 167 17.79 10.48 5.55
C TYR A 167 17.48 8.98 5.46
N TRP A 168 17.73 8.36 4.30
CA TRP A 168 17.47 6.93 4.11
C TRP A 168 18.39 6.04 4.95
N GLN A 169 19.62 6.47 5.19
CA GLN A 169 20.52 5.80 6.12
C GLN A 169 19.98 5.86 7.56
N GLY A 170 19.50 7.01 8.00
CA GLY A 170 18.84 7.17 9.29
C GLY A 170 17.63 6.25 9.46
N ARG A 171 16.74 6.22 8.44
CA ARG A 171 15.58 5.31 8.44
C ARG A 171 15.98 3.84 8.54
N ALA A 172 16.98 3.42 7.78
CA ALA A 172 17.43 2.04 7.82
C ALA A 172 18.09 1.67 9.17
N HIS A 173 18.88 2.56 9.76
CA HIS A 173 19.44 2.35 11.09
C HIS A 173 18.39 2.29 12.20
N GLU A 174 17.35 3.14 12.12
CA GLU A 174 16.22 3.12 13.05
C GLU A 174 15.49 1.77 13.01
N LEU A 175 15.22 1.23 11.81
CA LEU A 175 14.60 -0.08 11.63
C LEU A 175 15.50 -1.27 12.02
N ALA A 176 16.80 -1.04 12.14
CA ALA A 176 17.78 -1.99 12.63
C ALA A 176 18.07 -1.85 14.15
N ASP A 177 17.24 -1.07 14.87
CA ASP A 177 17.40 -0.75 16.30
C ASP A 177 18.77 -0.15 16.68
N ARG A 178 19.39 0.60 15.73
CA ARG A 178 20.68 1.26 15.91
C ARG A 178 20.48 2.76 16.16
N ALA A 179 19.96 3.09 17.34
CA ALA A 179 19.51 4.43 17.69
C ALA A 179 20.58 5.52 17.49
N ASP A 180 21.82 5.30 17.95
CA ASP A 180 22.91 6.27 17.81
C ASP A 180 23.26 6.54 16.34
N SER A 181 23.40 5.48 15.54
CA SER A 181 23.68 5.62 14.11
C SER A 181 22.53 6.29 13.34
N ALA A 182 21.28 6.05 13.75
CA ALA A 182 20.11 6.72 13.19
C ALA A 182 20.11 8.21 13.55
N ALA A 183 20.38 8.55 14.81
CA ALA A 183 20.44 9.93 15.28
C ALA A 183 21.55 10.73 14.57
N ASP A 184 22.73 10.15 14.39
CA ASP A 184 23.84 10.77 13.66
C ASP A 184 23.45 11.06 12.21
N ALA A 185 22.88 10.07 11.51
CA ALA A 185 22.46 10.22 10.12
C ALA A 185 21.38 11.30 9.96
N TYR A 186 20.35 11.29 10.81
CA TYR A 186 19.34 12.34 10.80
C TYR A 186 19.90 13.71 11.14
N GLY A 187 20.84 13.80 12.09
CA GLY A 187 21.54 15.03 12.43
C GLY A 187 22.25 15.63 11.22
N HIS A 188 23.03 14.83 10.50
CA HIS A 188 23.67 15.25 9.24
C HIS A 188 22.65 15.74 8.20
N PHE A 189 21.56 15.00 8.00
CA PHE A 189 20.51 15.39 7.06
C PHE A 189 19.87 16.74 7.42
N VAL A 190 19.48 16.93 8.68
CA VAL A 190 18.83 18.15 9.14
C VAL A 190 19.73 19.36 8.92
N VAL A 191 21.02 19.28 9.33
CA VAL A 191 21.99 20.36 9.16
C VAL A 191 22.19 20.70 7.67
N ALA A 192 22.45 19.70 6.85
CA ALA A 192 22.72 19.88 5.44
C ALA A 192 21.53 20.47 4.64
N THR A 193 20.29 20.20 5.09
CA THR A 193 19.09 20.62 4.37
C THR A 193 18.46 21.91 4.89
N ARG A 194 18.97 22.52 5.96
CA ARG A 194 18.49 23.80 6.52
C ARG A 194 18.27 24.89 5.48
N PRO A 195 19.21 25.12 4.52
CA PRO A 195 19.05 26.18 3.52
C PRO A 195 17.98 25.89 2.47
N SER A 196 17.51 24.63 2.35
CA SER A 196 16.60 24.22 1.30
C SER A 196 15.19 24.75 1.52
N ARG A 197 14.65 25.48 0.51
CA ARG A 197 13.26 25.97 0.48
C ARG A 197 12.31 25.03 -0.27
N ARG A 198 12.79 23.94 -0.87
CA ARG A 198 11.98 22.97 -1.62
C ARG A 198 11.00 22.26 -0.66
N ARG A 199 9.72 22.23 -1.03
CA ARG A 199 8.64 21.65 -0.20
C ARG A 199 8.94 20.21 0.23
N ALA A 200 9.33 19.36 -0.72
CA ALA A 200 9.66 17.96 -0.43
C ALA A 200 10.80 17.83 0.59
N MET A 201 11.86 18.64 0.45
CA MET A 201 12.99 18.63 1.38
C MET A 201 12.60 19.11 2.78
N ARG A 202 11.71 20.10 2.87
CA ARG A 202 11.18 20.57 4.17
C ARG A 202 10.35 19.49 4.87
N GLN A 203 9.56 18.72 4.11
CA GLN A 203 8.77 17.61 4.66
C GLN A 203 9.67 16.51 5.23
N LEU A 204 10.67 16.06 4.46
CA LEU A 204 11.64 15.07 4.93
C LEU A 204 12.43 15.56 6.14
N ARG A 205 12.81 16.86 6.17
CA ARG A 205 13.49 17.44 7.31
C ARG A 205 12.62 17.45 8.55
N GLY A 206 11.34 17.84 8.46
CA GLY A 206 10.41 17.79 9.58
C GLY A 206 10.22 16.37 10.13
N ASP A 207 10.16 15.36 9.26
CA ASP A 207 10.12 13.95 9.68
C ASP A 207 11.42 13.55 10.39
N ALA A 208 12.58 13.91 9.85
CA ALA A 208 13.87 13.60 10.46
C ALA A 208 14.05 14.29 11.84
N GLU A 209 13.62 15.54 11.99
CA GLU A 209 13.65 16.29 13.27
C GLU A 209 12.77 15.62 14.32
N LEU A 210 11.57 15.17 13.95
CA LEU A 210 10.67 14.43 14.83
C LEU A 210 11.30 13.12 15.30
N ARG A 211 11.83 12.32 14.36
CA ARG A 211 12.48 11.02 14.66
C ARG A 211 13.71 11.21 15.56
N LEU A 212 14.53 12.21 15.28
CA LEU A 212 15.70 12.54 16.10
C LEU A 212 15.29 12.89 17.54
N THR A 213 14.16 13.58 17.72
CA THR A 213 13.63 13.91 19.05
C THR A 213 13.15 12.65 19.78
N LEU A 214 12.46 11.75 19.09
CA LEU A 214 11.98 10.48 19.66
C LEU A 214 13.14 9.55 20.06
N LEU A 215 14.15 9.42 19.21
CA LEU A 215 15.35 8.61 19.51
C LEU A 215 16.09 9.13 20.75
N LYS A 216 16.25 10.45 20.90
CA LYS A 216 16.89 11.05 22.08
C LYS A 216 16.07 10.82 23.35
N ALA A 217 14.74 10.87 23.27
CA ALA A 217 13.87 10.61 24.40
C ALA A 217 13.96 9.15 24.87
N SER A 218 14.00 8.18 23.94
CA SER A 218 14.13 6.76 24.27
C SER A 218 15.47 6.43 24.92
N THR A 219 16.59 6.96 24.42
CA THR A 219 17.92 6.74 25.01
C THR A 219 18.03 7.32 26.42
N THR A 220 17.38 8.45 26.71
CA THR A 220 17.36 9.04 28.06
C THR A 220 16.57 8.17 29.04
N THR A 221 15.44 7.61 28.61
CA THR A 221 14.60 6.73 29.45
C THR A 221 15.35 5.43 29.80
N ASP A 222 16.07 4.84 28.84
CA ASP A 222 16.86 3.62 29.03
C ASP A 222 18.07 3.85 29.97
N ALA A 223 18.66 5.03 29.94
CA ALA A 223 19.73 5.40 30.86
C ALA A 223 19.20 5.52 32.29
N VAL A 224 18.08 6.22 32.51
CA VAL A 224 17.45 6.36 33.84
C VAL A 224 17.04 5.03 34.44
N ASN A 225 16.49 4.11 33.61
CA ASN A 225 16.08 2.79 34.08
C ASN A 225 17.26 1.86 34.41
N ARG A 226 18.41 2.03 33.78
CA ARG A 226 19.65 1.31 34.14
C ARG A 226 20.23 1.77 35.49
N ASP A 227 20.29 3.06 35.71
CA ASP A 227 20.79 3.62 36.98
C ASP A 227 19.87 3.22 38.16
N ALA A 228 18.57 3.13 37.93
CA ALA A 228 17.59 2.69 38.95
C ALA A 228 17.72 1.20 39.30
N SER A 229 18.28 0.36 38.43
CA SER A 229 18.42 -1.08 38.61
C SER A 229 19.81 -1.47 39.24
N GLU A 230 20.76 -0.53 39.36
CA GLU A 230 22.10 -0.75 39.92
C GLU A 230 22.26 -0.23 41.36
N GLU A 231 21.19 0.21 42.05
CA GLU A 231 21.23 0.56 43.48
C GLU A 231 21.41 -0.73 44.31
N PRO A 232 22.56 -0.95 44.97
CA PRO A 232 22.81 -2.14 45.77
C PRO A 232 22.01 -2.10 47.07
N ALA A 233 21.39 -3.24 47.41
CA ALA A 233 20.70 -3.50 48.68
C ALA A 233 21.68 -3.54 49.88
#